data_77aa4778cfe46410b25f159ce975a24d
#
_entry.id   77aa4778cfe46410b25f159ce975a24d
#
_cell.length_a   1.000
_cell.length_b   1.000
_cell.length_c   1.000
_cell.angle_alpha   90.00
_cell.angle_beta   90.00
_cell.angle_gamma   90.00
#
_symmetry.space_group_name_H-M   'P 1'
#
loop_
_entity.id
_entity.type
_entity.pdbx_description
1 polymer ?
#
loop_
_entity_poly.entity_id
_entity_poly.type
_entity_poly.pdbx_seq_one_letter_code
_entity_poly.pdbx_strand_id
1 'polypeptide(L)'
;MHGHRRAQSGVGLIEVLVAVLVLSIGFLGVAALQVMSLSTNNSAMARSMAVVASYSILDAMRADIVNARAGSYDTGTTPIKASACPAAGTTMATMQLNLWCGELGKRLGAVATTTGAITCSSTGDCTVIITFDDSRAGVGSSNAQQIVTRGML
;
A
#
# COMPACT_ATOMS: atom_id res chain seq x y z
N MET A 1 -37.47 39.66 -52.95
CA MET A 1 -36.92 38.96 -51.77
C MET A 1 -36.47 37.59 -52.29
N HIS A 2 -35.15 37.37 -52.47
CA HIS A 2 -34.59 36.09 -52.86
C HIS A 2 -34.13 35.35 -51.58
N GLY A 3 -34.92 34.35 -51.22
CA GLY A 3 -34.53 33.45 -50.10
C GLY A 3 -33.41 32.52 -50.54
N HIS A 4 -32.20 32.67 -49.93
CA HIS A 4 -31.12 31.71 -50.08
C HIS A 4 -31.52 30.40 -49.41
N ARG A 5 -31.82 29.40 -50.22
CA ARG A 5 -31.93 28.01 -49.74
C ARG A 5 -30.54 27.54 -49.36
N ARG A 6 -30.25 27.41 -48.08
CA ARG A 6 -29.05 26.72 -47.58
C ARG A 6 -29.15 25.25 -48.01
N ALA A 7 -28.25 24.81 -48.85
CA ALA A 7 -28.09 23.41 -49.18
C ALA A 7 -27.65 22.66 -47.91
N GLN A 8 -28.48 21.73 -47.44
CA GLN A 8 -28.17 20.85 -46.31
C GLN A 8 -27.29 19.73 -46.89
N SER A 9 -25.98 19.74 -46.61
CA SER A 9 -25.08 18.64 -46.95
C SER A 9 -25.27 17.55 -45.87
N GLY A 10 -25.71 16.38 -46.28
CA GLY A 10 -25.80 15.20 -45.37
C GLY A 10 -24.41 14.71 -45.00
N VAL A 11 -24.21 14.31 -43.72
CA VAL A 11 -22.99 13.69 -43.24
C VAL A 11 -22.79 12.36 -43.99
N GLY A 12 -21.61 12.16 -44.55
CA GLY A 12 -21.27 10.94 -45.29
C GLY A 12 -21.08 9.76 -44.36
N LEU A 13 -21.51 8.57 -44.79
CA LEU A 13 -21.37 7.31 -44.00
C LEU A 13 -19.92 7.03 -43.61
N ILE A 14 -18.97 7.39 -44.47
CA ILE A 14 -17.53 7.26 -44.21
C ILE A 14 -17.06 8.21 -43.10
N GLU A 15 -17.62 9.40 -43.02
CA GLU A 15 -17.27 10.40 -41.99
C GLU A 15 -17.67 9.92 -40.61
N VAL A 16 -18.85 9.29 -40.47
CA VAL A 16 -19.29 8.68 -39.22
C VAL A 16 -18.40 7.51 -38.84
N LEU A 17 -18.01 6.64 -39.77
CA LEU A 17 -17.11 5.52 -39.52
C LEU A 17 -15.74 5.99 -39.03
N VAL A 18 -15.16 7.00 -39.65
CA VAL A 18 -13.87 7.56 -39.23
C VAL A 18 -13.99 8.23 -37.87
N ALA A 19 -15.07 8.96 -37.61
CA ALA A 19 -15.31 9.60 -36.31
C ALA A 19 -15.40 8.57 -35.18
N VAL A 20 -16.15 7.47 -35.39
CA VAL A 20 -16.27 6.39 -34.40
C VAL A 20 -14.92 5.68 -34.18
N LEU A 21 -14.13 5.48 -35.24
CA LEU A 21 -12.80 4.87 -35.12
C LEU A 21 -11.85 5.74 -34.30
N VAL A 22 -11.79 7.04 -34.56
CA VAL A 22 -10.97 7.99 -33.80
C VAL A 22 -11.43 8.07 -32.35
N LEU A 23 -12.75 8.11 -32.12
CA LEU A 23 -13.33 8.12 -30.77
C LEU A 23 -12.96 6.85 -30.00
N SER A 24 -13.00 5.68 -30.64
CA SER A 24 -12.65 4.40 -30.01
C SER A 24 -11.19 4.36 -29.57
N ILE A 25 -10.27 4.87 -30.38
CA ILE A 25 -8.85 4.98 -30.01
C ILE A 25 -8.68 5.93 -28.82
N GLY A 26 -9.40 7.06 -28.83
CA GLY A 26 -9.38 8.01 -27.73
C GLY A 26 -9.86 7.39 -26.41
N PHE A 27 -10.94 6.63 -26.42
CA PHE A 27 -11.44 5.92 -25.23
C PHE A 27 -10.47 4.88 -24.71
N LEU A 28 -9.81 4.12 -25.58
CA LEU A 28 -8.78 3.16 -25.15
C LEU A 28 -7.60 3.85 -24.45
N GLY A 29 -7.18 5.02 -24.94
CA GLY A 29 -6.13 5.81 -24.29
C GLY A 29 -6.53 6.29 -22.89
N VAL A 30 -7.76 6.80 -22.72
CA VAL A 30 -8.27 7.24 -21.42
C VAL A 30 -8.41 6.05 -20.47
N ALA A 31 -8.89 4.90 -20.94
CA ALA A 31 -9.01 3.69 -20.13
C ALA A 31 -7.64 3.22 -19.59
N ALA A 32 -6.60 3.24 -20.41
CA ALA A 32 -5.24 2.90 -20.00
C ALA A 32 -4.72 3.83 -18.88
N LEU A 33 -4.94 5.14 -19.00
CA LEU A 33 -4.56 6.11 -17.97
C LEU A 33 -5.31 5.88 -16.65
N GLN A 34 -6.59 5.52 -16.70
CA GLN A 34 -7.37 5.21 -15.50
C GLN A 34 -6.81 3.99 -14.75
N VAL A 35 -6.44 2.93 -15.48
CA VAL A 35 -5.82 1.74 -14.88
C VAL A 35 -4.50 2.09 -14.18
N MET A 36 -3.64 2.88 -14.81
CA MET A 36 -2.38 3.33 -14.20
C MET A 36 -2.63 4.19 -12.95
N SER A 37 -3.61 5.09 -12.99
CA SER A 37 -3.97 5.94 -11.84
C SER A 37 -4.45 5.09 -10.66
N LEU A 38 -5.32 4.10 -10.88
CA LEU A 38 -5.80 3.20 -9.83
C LEU A 38 -4.67 2.37 -9.22
N SER A 39 -3.76 1.85 -10.05
CA SER A 39 -2.60 1.09 -9.59
C SER A 39 -1.69 1.93 -8.69
N THR A 40 -1.37 3.16 -9.10
CA THR A 40 -0.56 4.09 -8.31
C THR A 40 -1.24 4.47 -6.99
N ASN A 41 -2.56 4.70 -7.00
CA ASN A 41 -3.32 5.01 -5.79
C ASN A 41 -3.30 3.85 -4.79
N ASN A 42 -3.44 2.61 -5.26
CA ASN A 42 -3.38 1.42 -4.41
C ASN A 42 -2.00 1.27 -3.74
N SER A 43 -0.92 1.52 -4.48
CA SER A 43 0.44 1.54 -3.93
C SER A 43 0.62 2.62 -2.87
N ALA A 44 0.19 3.85 -3.15
CA ALA A 44 0.27 4.95 -2.19
C ALA A 44 -0.53 4.64 -0.91
N MET A 45 -1.69 4.02 -1.05
CA MET A 45 -2.52 3.57 0.07
C MET A 45 -1.81 2.48 0.89
N ALA A 46 -1.22 1.47 0.26
CA ALA A 46 -0.48 0.41 0.94
C ALA A 46 0.71 0.98 1.74
N ARG A 47 1.48 1.89 1.15
CA ARG A 47 2.58 2.59 1.83
C ARG A 47 2.09 3.40 3.03
N SER A 48 0.98 4.12 2.88
CA SER A 48 0.37 4.88 3.99
C SER A 48 -0.08 3.95 5.11
N MET A 49 -0.68 2.80 4.79
CA MET A 49 -1.09 1.81 5.79
C MET A 49 0.12 1.19 6.52
N ALA A 50 1.23 0.94 5.81
CA ALA A 50 2.46 0.46 6.44
C ALA A 50 3.04 1.50 7.41
N VAL A 51 3.03 2.78 7.05
CA VAL A 51 3.45 3.88 7.93
C VAL A 51 2.56 3.94 9.19
N VAL A 52 1.24 3.89 9.03
CA VAL A 52 0.29 3.88 10.15
C VAL A 52 0.53 2.67 11.06
N ALA A 53 0.75 1.49 10.49
CA ALA A 53 1.06 0.29 11.27
C ALA A 53 2.39 0.41 12.03
N SER A 54 3.40 1.06 11.45
CA SER A 54 4.67 1.34 12.13
C SER A 54 4.49 2.25 13.34
N TYR A 55 3.72 3.32 13.22
CA TYR A 55 3.43 4.21 14.34
C TYR A 55 2.57 3.54 15.41
N SER A 56 1.60 2.71 15.01
CA SER A 56 0.76 1.97 15.95
C SER A 56 1.58 1.08 16.89
N ILE A 57 2.56 0.34 16.36
CA ILE A 57 3.40 -0.50 17.23
C ILE A 57 4.39 0.33 18.06
N LEU A 58 4.91 1.45 17.50
CA LEU A 58 5.74 2.38 18.29
C LEU A 58 4.97 2.98 19.46
N ASP A 59 3.70 3.32 19.29
CA ASP A 59 2.86 3.84 20.39
C ASP A 59 2.55 2.77 21.42
N ALA A 60 2.33 1.53 20.99
CA ALA A 60 2.20 0.40 21.93
C ALA A 60 3.48 0.19 22.76
N MET A 61 4.65 0.30 22.11
CA MET A 61 5.95 0.22 22.81
C MET A 61 6.18 1.39 23.77
N ARG A 62 5.72 2.61 23.43
CA ARG A 62 5.75 3.77 24.34
C ARG A 62 4.90 3.56 25.59
N ALA A 63 3.77 2.89 25.46
CA ALA A 63 2.92 2.53 26.60
C ALA A 63 3.55 1.44 27.50
N ASP A 64 4.51 0.68 26.97
CA ASP A 64 5.20 -0.41 27.66
C ASP A 64 6.74 -0.25 27.56
N ILE A 65 7.24 0.96 27.84
CA ILE A 65 8.61 1.40 27.58
C ILE A 65 9.67 0.51 28.26
N VAL A 66 9.39 0.00 29.44
CA VAL A 66 10.34 -0.83 30.22
C VAL A 66 10.60 -2.14 29.47
N ASN A 67 9.55 -2.83 29.04
CA ASN A 67 9.65 -4.06 28.29
C ASN A 67 10.18 -3.85 26.87
N ALA A 68 9.82 -2.73 26.23
CA ALA A 68 10.33 -2.38 24.92
C ALA A 68 11.86 -2.17 24.93
N ARG A 69 12.40 -1.44 25.91
CA ARG A 69 13.85 -1.26 26.11
C ARG A 69 14.58 -2.53 26.53
N ALA A 70 13.85 -3.47 27.16
CA ALA A 70 14.37 -4.79 27.49
C ALA A 70 14.34 -5.76 26.28
N GLY A 71 13.91 -5.32 25.08
CA GLY A 71 13.88 -6.14 23.88
C GLY A 71 12.67 -7.08 23.76
N SER A 72 11.63 -6.92 24.60
CA SER A 72 10.45 -7.81 24.57
C SER A 72 9.63 -7.71 23.28
N TYR A 73 9.80 -6.66 22.52
CA TYR A 73 9.18 -6.43 21.21
C TYR A 73 10.10 -6.80 20.04
N ASP A 74 11.36 -7.11 20.28
CA ASP A 74 12.32 -7.42 19.23
C ASP A 74 11.97 -8.72 18.54
N THR A 75 11.98 -8.68 17.22
CA THR A 75 11.72 -9.86 16.38
C THR A 75 12.99 -10.69 16.12
N GLY A 76 14.12 -10.23 16.62
CA GLY A 76 15.42 -10.85 16.39
C GLY A 76 15.81 -10.83 14.91
N THR A 77 16.45 -11.91 14.46
CA THR A 77 16.91 -12.06 13.07
C THR A 77 15.82 -12.51 12.10
N THR A 78 14.65 -12.94 12.63
CA THR A 78 13.55 -13.46 11.80
C THR A 78 12.34 -12.54 11.87
N PRO A 79 12.03 -11.80 10.78
CA PRO A 79 10.83 -10.98 10.73
C PRO A 79 9.56 -11.79 10.93
N ILE A 80 8.57 -11.20 11.60
CA ILE A 80 7.23 -11.78 11.75
C ILE A 80 6.55 -11.79 10.38
N LYS A 81 6.04 -12.95 9.96
CA LYS A 81 5.29 -13.09 8.71
C LYS A 81 3.80 -12.90 8.95
N ALA A 82 3.14 -12.06 8.16
CA ALA A 82 1.71 -11.80 8.27
C ALA A 82 0.83 -13.03 7.99
N SER A 83 1.38 -14.05 7.31
CA SER A 83 0.72 -15.36 7.12
C SER A 83 0.82 -16.30 8.32
N ALA A 84 1.69 -16.01 9.30
CA ALA A 84 1.97 -16.86 10.45
C ALA A 84 2.30 -15.99 11.67
N CYS A 85 1.29 -15.32 12.20
CA CYS A 85 1.44 -14.44 13.35
C CYS A 85 1.81 -15.24 14.61
N PRO A 86 2.66 -14.66 15.49
CA PRO A 86 2.96 -15.27 16.78
C PRO A 86 1.67 -15.44 17.59
N ALA A 87 1.61 -16.46 18.43
CA ALA A 87 0.46 -16.64 19.32
C ALA A 87 0.37 -15.47 20.30
N ALA A 88 -0.85 -15.05 20.62
CA ALA A 88 -1.07 -14.08 21.67
C ALA A 88 -0.68 -14.72 23.01
N GLY A 89 0.27 -14.10 23.71
CA GLY A 89 0.69 -14.53 25.04
C GLY A 89 0.00 -13.73 26.14
N THR A 90 0.53 -13.86 27.35
CA THR A 90 -0.01 -13.20 28.56
C THR A 90 0.62 -11.83 28.83
N THR A 91 1.71 -11.49 28.14
CA THR A 91 2.38 -10.20 28.30
C THR A 91 1.84 -9.16 27.32
N MET A 92 1.95 -7.87 27.67
CA MET A 92 1.56 -6.77 26.77
C MET A 92 2.28 -6.88 25.43
N ALA A 93 3.58 -7.13 25.43
CA ALA A 93 4.39 -7.26 24.22
C ALA A 93 3.87 -8.36 23.27
N THR A 94 3.64 -9.57 23.81
CA THR A 94 3.17 -10.70 22.98
C THR A 94 1.77 -10.50 22.44
N MET A 95 0.87 -9.85 23.19
CA MET A 95 -0.46 -9.49 22.71
C MET A 95 -0.38 -8.44 21.60
N GLN A 96 0.43 -7.39 21.79
CA GLN A 96 0.57 -6.32 20.80
C GLN A 96 1.24 -6.81 19.51
N LEU A 97 2.25 -7.67 19.61
CA LEU A 97 2.89 -8.28 18.42
C LEU A 97 1.91 -9.16 17.63
N ASN A 98 1.04 -9.92 18.32
CA ASN A 98 0.00 -10.71 17.67
C ASN A 98 -1.01 -9.82 16.94
N LEU A 99 -1.55 -8.78 17.62
CA LEU A 99 -2.50 -7.85 17.05
C LEU A 99 -1.91 -7.09 15.86
N TRP A 100 -0.68 -6.58 16.03
CA TRP A 100 0.02 -5.86 14.97
C TRP A 100 0.27 -6.73 13.74
N CYS A 101 0.71 -7.96 13.92
CA CYS A 101 0.87 -8.91 12.83
C CYS A 101 -0.46 -9.15 12.09
N GLY A 102 -1.56 -9.34 12.82
CA GLY A 102 -2.90 -9.47 12.25
C GLY A 102 -3.32 -8.23 11.43
N GLU A 103 -2.99 -7.03 11.90
CA GLU A 103 -3.24 -5.79 11.16
C GLU A 103 -2.40 -5.69 9.88
N LEU A 104 -1.13 -6.11 9.90
CA LEU A 104 -0.31 -6.19 8.69
C LEU A 104 -0.96 -7.11 7.65
N GLY A 105 -1.43 -8.28 8.08
CA GLY A 105 -2.12 -9.23 7.20
C GLY A 105 -3.41 -8.67 6.60
N LYS A 106 -4.22 -7.98 7.39
CA LYS A 106 -5.48 -7.38 6.93
C LYS A 106 -5.28 -6.23 5.93
N ARG A 107 -4.25 -5.42 6.13
CA ARG A 107 -4.02 -4.18 5.36
C ARG A 107 -3.12 -4.36 4.17
N LEU A 108 -2.08 -5.21 4.28
CA LEU A 108 -1.04 -5.40 3.28
C LEU A 108 -1.04 -6.79 2.65
N GLY A 109 -1.89 -7.70 3.16
CA GLY A 109 -2.03 -9.07 2.71
C GLY A 109 -1.40 -10.08 3.67
N ALA A 110 -2.16 -11.12 4.01
CA ALA A 110 -1.75 -12.21 4.89
C ALA A 110 -0.91 -13.25 4.13
N VAL A 111 0.21 -12.80 3.56
CA VAL A 111 1.13 -13.64 2.77
C VAL A 111 2.52 -13.66 3.42
N ALA A 112 3.35 -14.64 3.04
CA ALA A 112 4.68 -14.81 3.61
C ALA A 112 5.66 -13.68 3.24
N THR A 113 5.40 -12.95 2.15
CA THR A 113 6.18 -11.79 1.71
C THR A 113 5.84 -10.51 2.48
N THR A 114 4.66 -10.46 3.14
CA THR A 114 4.34 -9.38 4.08
C THR A 114 4.95 -9.70 5.43
N THR A 115 5.93 -8.89 5.83
CA THR A 115 6.68 -9.12 7.07
C THR A 115 6.84 -7.84 7.87
N GLY A 116 7.00 -8.01 9.17
CA GLY A 116 7.33 -6.94 10.11
C GLY A 116 8.54 -7.30 10.96
N ALA A 117 9.49 -6.39 11.07
CA ALA A 117 10.64 -6.52 11.95
C ALA A 117 10.73 -5.32 12.90
N ILE A 118 11.10 -5.59 14.14
CA ILE A 118 11.27 -4.59 15.18
C ILE A 118 12.61 -4.84 15.87
N THR A 119 13.36 -3.79 16.06
CA THR A 119 14.61 -3.81 16.83
C THR A 119 14.69 -2.56 17.67
N CYS A 120 14.88 -2.72 18.98
CA CYS A 120 15.03 -1.62 19.92
C CYS A 120 16.37 -1.69 20.64
N SER A 121 16.99 -0.53 20.88
CA SER A 121 18.14 -0.41 21.77
C SER A 121 17.67 -0.22 23.23
N SER A 122 18.56 -0.51 24.17
CA SER A 122 18.33 -0.22 25.59
C SER A 122 18.18 1.28 25.89
N THR A 123 18.64 2.15 24.99
CA THR A 123 18.45 3.61 25.07
C THR A 123 17.07 4.07 24.60
N GLY A 124 16.31 3.19 23.94
CA GLY A 124 14.96 3.48 23.45
C GLY A 124 14.89 3.84 21.98
N ASP A 125 15.99 3.73 21.23
CA ASP A 125 15.95 3.90 19.77
C ASP A 125 15.37 2.63 19.15
N CYS A 126 14.20 2.74 18.53
CA CYS A 126 13.52 1.62 17.89
C CYS A 126 13.42 1.82 16.38
N THR A 127 13.67 0.76 15.66
CA THR A 127 13.48 0.68 14.21
C THR A 127 12.41 -0.36 13.90
N VAL A 128 11.39 0.05 13.16
CA VAL A 128 10.33 -0.82 12.64
C VAL A 128 10.50 -0.89 11.13
N ILE A 129 10.58 -2.10 10.58
CA ILE A 129 10.68 -2.36 9.15
C ILE A 129 9.47 -3.19 8.73
N ILE A 130 8.67 -2.68 7.81
CA ILE A 130 7.55 -3.41 7.21
C ILE A 130 7.88 -3.64 5.74
N THR A 131 7.84 -4.92 5.32
CA THR A 131 8.05 -5.33 3.93
C THR A 131 6.75 -5.91 3.39
N PHE A 132 6.39 -5.54 2.17
CA PHE A 132 5.20 -6.05 1.48
C PHE A 132 5.38 -6.05 -0.04
N ASP A 133 4.54 -6.81 -0.73
CA ASP A 133 4.54 -6.90 -2.19
C ASP A 133 3.73 -5.76 -2.81
N ASP A 134 4.42 -4.88 -3.53
CA ASP A 134 3.85 -3.74 -4.27
C ASP A 134 4.03 -3.91 -5.80
N SER A 135 4.29 -5.13 -6.28
CA SER A 135 4.62 -5.42 -7.69
C SER A 135 3.53 -5.01 -8.68
N ARG A 136 2.29 -4.83 -8.22
CA ARG A 136 1.16 -4.42 -9.05
C ARG A 136 1.06 -2.91 -9.27
N ALA A 137 1.92 -2.12 -8.66
CA ALA A 137 1.87 -0.66 -8.72
C ALA A 137 2.39 -0.05 -10.03
N GLY A 138 2.97 -0.85 -10.94
CA GLY A 138 3.55 -0.35 -12.18
C GLY A 138 4.97 0.16 -12.03
N VAL A 139 5.31 1.28 -12.64
CA VAL A 139 6.68 1.83 -12.62
C VAL A 139 7.09 2.20 -11.21
N GLY A 140 8.25 1.70 -10.76
CA GLY A 140 8.76 1.90 -9.40
C GLY A 140 8.19 0.93 -8.37
N SER A 141 7.43 -0.07 -8.78
CA SER A 141 6.94 -1.16 -7.93
C SER A 141 8.05 -2.14 -7.57
N SER A 142 7.87 -2.82 -6.44
CA SER A 142 8.79 -3.87 -5.96
C SER A 142 7.99 -5.01 -5.33
N ASN A 143 8.44 -6.23 -5.53
CA ASN A 143 7.92 -7.39 -4.81
C ASN A 143 8.36 -7.44 -3.33
N ALA A 144 9.25 -6.55 -2.93
CA ALA A 144 9.76 -6.40 -1.56
C ALA A 144 9.90 -4.91 -1.20
N GLN A 145 8.79 -4.17 -1.31
CA GLN A 145 8.75 -2.76 -0.89
C GLN A 145 8.93 -2.68 0.63
N GLN A 146 9.85 -1.83 1.07
CA GLN A 146 10.13 -1.63 2.49
C GLN A 146 9.76 -0.22 2.96
N ILE A 147 9.14 -0.16 4.12
CA ILE A 147 8.94 1.06 4.90
C ILE A 147 9.75 0.91 6.19
N VAL A 148 10.67 1.84 6.41
CA VAL A 148 11.51 1.89 7.61
C VAL A 148 11.12 3.11 8.43
N THR A 149 10.66 2.88 9.64
CA THR A 149 10.27 3.93 10.59
C THR A 149 11.18 3.84 11.81
N ARG A 150 11.77 4.95 12.19
CA ARG A 150 12.57 5.06 13.42
C ARG A 150 11.86 5.96 14.41
N GLY A 151 11.91 5.59 15.67
CA GLY A 151 11.33 6.36 16.75
C GLY A 151 12.08 6.17 18.05
N MET A 152 12.11 7.22 18.86
CA MET A 152 12.59 7.15 20.23
C MET A 152 11.41 6.90 21.16
N LEU A 153 11.59 6.03 22.14
CA LEU A 153 10.62 5.67 23.18
C LEU A 153 10.84 6.49 24.45
#